data_24bfc5caa6353933d7c50a67fe24677c
#
_entry.id   24bfc5caa6353933d7c50a67fe24677c
#
_cell.length_a   1.000
_cell.length_b   1.000
_cell.length_c   1.000
_cell.angle_alpha   90.00
_cell.angle_beta   90.00
_cell.angle_gamma   90.00
#
_symmetry.space_group_name_H-M   'P 1'
#
loop_
_entity.id
_entity.type
_entity.pdbx_description
1 polymer ?
#
loop_
_entity_poly.entity_id
_entity_poly.type
_entity_poly.pdbx_seq_one_letter_code
_entity_poly.pdbx_strand_id
1 'polypeptide(L)'
;VLVQGPSMRETLQDQDRLIITHINYTPQKGDIVVINSEKLGKTIIKRVIGTGGDKVVVDYNNNTVTVNGKVISNDNIREAMYNTNLFDEKYEVEENVFEYDVPEGKLFVMGDNRNNSTDSRRIVFIDPSDVLGKAVLRLYPFDSFGKVS
;
A
#
# COMPACT_ATOMS: atom_id res chain seq x y z
N VAL A 1 2.48 -2.87 -17.17
CA VAL A 1 1.35 -2.41 -16.37
C VAL A 1 1.27 -0.90 -16.42
N LEU A 2 0.09 -0.39 -16.66
CA LEU A 2 -0.21 1.03 -16.70
C LEU A 2 -0.70 1.50 -15.32
N VAL A 3 -0.07 2.54 -14.76
CA VAL A 3 -0.53 3.15 -13.51
C VAL A 3 -1.79 3.98 -13.79
N GLN A 4 -2.84 3.75 -13.02
CA GLN A 4 -4.09 4.49 -13.11
C GLN A 4 -4.43 5.10 -11.76
N GLY A 5 -4.72 6.40 -11.78
CA GLY A 5 -5.12 7.13 -10.59
C GLY A 5 -3.95 7.63 -9.74
N PRO A 6 -4.27 8.35 -8.65
CA PRO A 6 -3.29 9.11 -7.88
C PRO A 6 -2.78 8.40 -6.61
N SER A 7 -3.19 7.16 -6.31
CA SER A 7 -2.97 6.53 -4.99
C SER A 7 -1.50 6.35 -4.62
N MET A 8 -0.61 6.30 -5.59
CA MET A 8 0.84 6.14 -5.38
C MET A 8 1.66 7.42 -5.69
N ARG A 9 1.01 8.54 -5.91
CA ARG A 9 1.68 9.83 -6.02
C ARG A 9 2.39 10.11 -4.66
N GLU A 10 3.55 10.50 -4.62
CA GLU A 10 4.59 11.00 -5.51
C GLU A 10 5.47 9.91 -6.16
N THR A 11 5.38 8.66 -5.69
CA THR A 11 6.23 7.55 -6.16
C THR A 11 5.93 7.21 -7.61
N LEU A 12 4.65 7.06 -7.95
CA LEU A 12 4.18 6.75 -9.29
C LEU A 12 3.08 7.73 -9.69
N GLN A 13 3.16 8.21 -10.91
CA GLN A 13 2.16 9.09 -11.48
C GLN A 13 1.17 8.31 -12.34
N ASP A 14 -0.04 8.88 -12.48
CA ASP A 14 -1.02 8.37 -13.43
C ASP A 14 -0.41 8.26 -14.83
N GLN A 15 -0.69 7.19 -15.55
CA GLN A 15 -0.18 6.87 -16.89
C GLN A 15 1.29 6.41 -16.95
N ASP A 16 1.98 6.28 -15.83
CA ASP A 16 3.29 5.62 -15.81
C ASP A 16 3.15 4.16 -16.30
N ARG A 17 4.15 3.67 -17.02
CA ARG A 17 4.19 2.28 -17.48
C ARG A 17 5.32 1.56 -16.76
N LEU A 18 4.99 0.39 -16.19
CA LEU A 18 5.88 -0.36 -15.32
C LEU A 18 6.14 -1.76 -15.85
N ILE A 19 7.36 -2.24 -15.63
CA ILE A 19 7.65 -3.68 -15.68
C ILE A 19 7.45 -4.24 -14.29
N ILE A 20 6.79 -5.39 -14.22
CA ILE A 20 6.59 -6.15 -12.99
C ILE A 20 7.27 -7.50 -13.09
N THR A 21 7.69 -8.05 -11.95
CA THR A 21 8.17 -9.43 -11.86
C THR A 21 7.26 -10.23 -10.94
N HIS A 22 6.97 -11.48 -11.33
CA HIS A 22 6.13 -12.39 -10.55
C HIS A 22 6.75 -13.78 -10.41
N ILE A 23 7.92 -13.99 -11.00
CA ILE A 23 8.60 -15.31 -10.99
C ILE A 23 9.25 -15.51 -9.62
N ASN A 24 8.84 -16.59 -8.92
CA ASN A 24 9.35 -16.94 -7.58
C ASN A 24 9.32 -15.77 -6.60
N TYR A 25 8.31 -14.90 -6.75
CA TYR A 25 8.21 -13.69 -5.96
C TYR A 25 7.36 -13.90 -4.71
N THR A 26 7.93 -13.54 -3.55
CA THR A 26 7.23 -13.45 -2.28
C THR A 26 7.19 -11.99 -1.84
N PRO A 27 6.00 -11.38 -1.67
CA PRO A 27 5.91 -9.99 -1.25
C PRO A 27 6.60 -9.71 0.08
N GLN A 28 7.36 -8.63 0.12
CA GLN A 28 8.09 -8.16 1.31
C GLN A 28 7.69 -6.73 1.65
N LYS A 29 7.82 -6.37 2.93
CA LYS A 29 7.54 -5.01 3.39
C LYS A 29 8.38 -4.00 2.62
N GLY A 30 7.72 -2.93 2.14
CA GLY A 30 8.32 -1.89 1.31
C GLY A 30 8.17 -2.10 -0.19
N ASP A 31 7.84 -3.30 -0.63
CA ASP A 31 7.65 -3.58 -2.07
C ASP A 31 6.41 -2.87 -2.61
N ILE A 32 6.51 -2.38 -3.84
CA ILE A 32 5.35 -1.90 -4.60
C ILE A 32 4.81 -3.06 -5.40
N VAL A 33 3.56 -3.42 -5.16
CA VAL A 33 2.93 -4.60 -5.75
C VAL A 33 1.70 -4.23 -6.58
N VAL A 34 1.47 -5.04 -7.62
CA VAL A 34 0.29 -4.94 -8.47
C VAL A 34 -0.66 -6.05 -8.03
N ILE A 35 -1.88 -5.68 -7.68
CA ILE A 35 -2.86 -6.56 -7.06
C ILE A 35 -4.13 -6.60 -7.91
N ASN A 36 -4.63 -7.79 -8.17
CA ASN A 36 -5.96 -7.97 -8.75
C ASN A 36 -6.99 -7.99 -7.60
N SER A 37 -7.62 -6.86 -7.34
CA SER A 37 -8.55 -6.74 -6.22
C SER A 37 -9.96 -7.13 -6.63
N GLU A 38 -10.44 -8.27 -6.13
CA GLU A 38 -11.83 -8.70 -6.33
C GLU A 38 -12.80 -7.75 -5.62
N LYS A 39 -12.45 -7.29 -4.41
CA LYS A 39 -13.30 -6.37 -3.63
C LYS A 39 -13.55 -5.05 -4.34
N LEU A 40 -12.56 -4.55 -5.07
CA LEU A 40 -12.67 -3.30 -5.83
C LEU A 40 -13.01 -3.52 -7.29
N GLY A 41 -12.99 -4.77 -7.77
CA GLY A 41 -13.29 -5.11 -9.15
C GLY A 41 -12.26 -4.56 -10.15
N LYS A 42 -11.03 -4.33 -9.73
CA LYS A 42 -9.97 -3.76 -10.58
C LYS A 42 -8.57 -4.11 -10.09
N THR A 43 -7.59 -3.88 -10.96
CA THR A 43 -6.17 -3.97 -10.61
C THR A 43 -5.74 -2.68 -9.90
N ILE A 44 -5.05 -2.83 -8.78
CA ILE A 44 -4.55 -1.72 -7.98
C ILE A 44 -3.04 -1.86 -7.77
N ILE A 45 -2.36 -0.75 -7.51
CA ILE A 45 -0.93 -0.70 -7.22
C ILE A 45 -0.76 -0.07 -5.85
N LYS A 46 -0.11 -0.78 -4.93
CA LYS A 46 0.05 -0.35 -3.54
C LYS A 46 1.43 -0.75 -3.01
N ARG A 47 1.80 -0.19 -1.86
CA ARG A 47 3.01 -0.57 -1.13
C ARG A 47 2.68 -1.55 -0.02
N VAL A 48 3.47 -2.62 0.12
CA VAL A 48 3.33 -3.58 1.22
C VAL A 48 3.83 -2.93 2.50
N ILE A 49 2.96 -2.85 3.50
CA ILE A 49 3.26 -2.26 4.81
C ILE A 49 3.50 -3.35 5.84
N GLY A 50 2.67 -4.39 5.84
CA GLY A 50 2.78 -5.50 6.77
C GLY A 50 2.56 -6.85 6.10
N THR A 51 3.16 -7.87 6.64
CA THR A 51 3.03 -9.28 6.21
C THR A 51 2.52 -10.12 7.35
N GLY A 52 2.20 -11.38 7.10
CA GLY A 52 1.62 -12.27 8.10
C GLY A 52 2.33 -12.27 9.45
N GLY A 53 1.56 -12.09 10.52
CA GLY A 53 2.07 -11.97 11.88
C GLY A 53 2.43 -10.56 12.33
N ASP A 54 2.42 -9.58 11.43
CA ASP A 54 2.73 -8.19 11.79
C ASP A 54 1.53 -7.49 12.42
N LYS A 55 1.82 -6.58 13.36
CA LYS A 55 0.85 -5.65 13.90
C LYS A 55 1.07 -4.28 13.27
N VAL A 56 0.10 -3.79 12.52
CA VAL A 56 0.14 -2.48 11.87
C VAL A 56 -0.76 -1.53 12.66
N VAL A 57 -0.21 -0.37 13.05
CA VAL A 57 -0.97 0.69 13.71
C VAL A 57 -0.95 1.93 12.84
N VAL A 58 -2.13 2.40 12.45
CA VAL A 58 -2.31 3.64 11.69
C VAL A 58 -2.82 4.70 12.66
N ASP A 59 -1.99 5.67 12.97
CA ASP A 59 -2.26 6.73 13.94
C ASP A 59 -2.41 8.08 13.22
N TYR A 60 -3.65 8.53 13.09
CA TYR A 60 -3.95 9.81 12.44
C TYR A 60 -3.67 11.01 13.34
N ASN A 61 -3.60 10.81 14.67
CA ASN A 61 -3.28 11.90 15.59
C ASN A 61 -1.81 12.31 15.47
N ASN A 62 -0.92 11.33 15.33
CA ASN A 62 0.52 11.56 15.22
C ASN A 62 1.05 11.45 13.78
N ASN A 63 0.18 11.17 12.82
CA ASN A 63 0.55 10.97 11.42
C ASN A 63 1.64 9.90 11.25
N THR A 64 1.45 8.76 11.90
CA THR A 64 2.41 7.66 11.84
C THR A 64 1.75 6.34 11.44
N VAL A 65 2.54 5.49 10.81
CA VAL A 65 2.22 4.07 10.63
C VAL A 65 3.35 3.30 11.28
N THR A 66 3.01 2.41 12.20
CA THR A 66 3.99 1.54 12.85
C THR A 66 3.76 0.09 12.47
N VAL A 67 4.84 -0.65 12.39
CA VAL A 67 4.80 -2.10 12.19
C VAL A 67 5.60 -2.74 13.32
N ASN A 68 4.92 -3.53 14.13
CA ASN A 68 5.50 -4.15 15.34
C ASN A 68 6.15 -3.10 16.26
N GLY A 69 5.50 -1.95 16.41
CA GLY A 69 5.97 -0.86 17.28
C GLY A 69 7.04 0.06 16.67
N LYS A 70 7.50 -0.22 15.46
CA LYS A 70 8.50 0.61 14.77
C LYS A 70 7.83 1.50 13.74
N VAL A 71 8.05 2.80 13.82
CA VAL A 71 7.53 3.77 12.84
C VAL A 71 8.20 3.53 11.50
N ILE A 72 7.38 3.40 10.45
CA ILE A 72 7.90 3.29 9.08
C ILE A 72 8.18 4.67 8.50
N SER A 73 9.11 4.74 7.53
CA SER A 73 9.50 5.98 6.87
C SER A 73 8.33 6.64 6.14
N ASN A 74 8.26 7.98 6.24
CA ASN A 74 7.35 8.82 5.47
C ASN A 74 8.02 9.50 4.28
N ASP A 75 9.19 9.03 3.84
CA ASP A 75 10.00 9.68 2.79
C ASP A 75 9.22 9.82 1.47
N ASN A 76 8.30 8.89 1.18
CA ASN A 76 7.47 8.91 -0.03
C ASN A 76 6.09 9.55 0.21
N ILE A 77 5.85 10.11 1.39
CA ILE A 77 4.54 10.63 1.79
C ILE A 77 4.59 12.16 1.79
N ARG A 78 3.74 12.78 0.97
CA ARG A 78 3.77 14.21 0.74
C ARG A 78 3.03 15.02 1.81
N GLU A 79 1.92 14.50 2.29
CA GLU A 79 1.05 15.22 3.20
C GLU A 79 0.63 14.37 4.39
N ALA A 80 0.29 15.01 5.49
CA ALA A 80 -0.21 14.32 6.68
C ALA A 80 -1.51 13.58 6.39
N MET A 81 -1.65 12.37 6.94
CA MET A 81 -2.90 11.61 6.84
C MET A 81 -3.99 12.25 7.70
N TYR A 82 -5.23 12.13 7.24
CA TYR A 82 -6.39 12.47 8.05
C TYR A 82 -7.42 11.32 8.02
N ASN A 83 -8.16 11.18 9.11
CA ASN A 83 -9.22 10.18 9.19
C ASN A 83 -10.45 10.66 8.41
N THR A 84 -10.87 9.86 7.42
CA THR A 84 -12.03 10.20 6.59
C THR A 84 -13.34 9.61 7.13
N ASN A 85 -13.29 8.89 8.25
CA ASN A 85 -14.41 8.15 8.83
C ASN A 85 -15.03 7.10 7.88
N LEU A 86 -14.24 6.63 6.91
CA LEU A 86 -14.65 5.60 5.95
C LEU A 86 -14.11 4.21 6.30
N PHE A 87 -13.38 4.10 7.40
CA PHE A 87 -12.72 2.85 7.81
C PHE A 87 -13.58 2.10 8.83
N ASP A 88 -13.37 0.79 8.90
CA ASP A 88 -14.15 -0.08 9.78
C ASP A 88 -13.79 0.20 11.24
N GLU A 89 -14.76 0.67 12.02
CA GLU A 89 -14.60 1.04 13.43
C GLU A 89 -14.13 -0.12 14.32
N LYS A 90 -14.34 -1.36 13.91
CA LYS A 90 -13.88 -2.50 14.69
C LYS A 90 -12.36 -2.56 14.86
N TYR A 91 -11.62 -1.89 13.99
CA TYR A 91 -10.16 -1.78 14.08
C TYR A 91 -9.70 -0.54 14.85
N GLU A 92 -10.61 0.37 15.17
CA GLU A 92 -10.30 1.57 15.93
C GLU A 92 -10.14 1.21 17.42
N VAL A 93 -8.92 1.31 17.94
CA VAL A 93 -8.59 0.97 19.33
C VAL A 93 -8.69 2.18 20.26
N GLU A 94 -8.53 3.37 19.73
CA GLU A 94 -8.80 4.66 20.38
C GLU A 94 -9.08 5.69 19.27
N GLU A 95 -9.56 6.88 19.62
CA GLU A 95 -9.97 7.86 18.65
C GLU A 95 -8.86 8.18 17.64
N ASN A 96 -9.14 7.96 16.35
CA ASN A 96 -8.23 8.16 15.21
C ASN A 96 -7.00 7.23 15.20
N VAL A 97 -7.02 6.11 15.94
CA VAL A 97 -5.94 5.11 15.94
C VAL A 97 -6.52 3.74 15.60
N PHE A 98 -6.01 3.14 14.52
CA PHE A 98 -6.47 1.86 14.01
C PHE A 98 -5.36 0.82 14.11
N GLU A 99 -5.71 -0.37 14.59
CA GLU A 99 -4.77 -1.46 14.79
C GLU A 99 -5.21 -2.68 14.00
N TYR A 100 -4.27 -3.24 13.23
CA TYR A 100 -4.52 -4.40 12.38
C TYR A 100 -3.50 -5.50 12.70
N ASP A 101 -4.00 -6.66 13.12
CA ASP A 101 -3.17 -7.86 13.25
C ASP A 101 -3.23 -8.63 11.94
N VAL A 102 -2.16 -8.59 11.16
CA VAL A 102 -2.11 -9.24 9.85
C VAL A 102 -2.06 -10.75 10.03
N PRO A 103 -3.08 -11.49 9.56
CA PRO A 103 -3.07 -12.96 9.67
C PRO A 103 -1.91 -13.58 8.90
N GLU A 104 -1.46 -14.74 9.34
CA GLU A 104 -0.49 -15.52 8.58
C GLU A 104 -0.99 -15.75 7.15
N GLY A 105 -0.09 -15.58 6.17
CA GLY A 105 -0.40 -15.72 4.77
C GLY A 105 -1.14 -14.55 4.15
N LYS A 106 -1.28 -13.42 4.86
CA LYS A 106 -1.94 -12.22 4.33
C LYS A 106 -0.98 -11.03 4.27
N LEU A 107 -1.44 -9.97 3.60
CA LEU A 107 -0.70 -8.72 3.45
C LEU A 107 -1.56 -7.54 3.88
N PHE A 108 -0.91 -6.50 4.37
CA PHE A 108 -1.51 -5.18 4.58
C PHE A 108 -0.80 -4.18 3.68
N VAL A 109 -1.54 -3.51 2.82
CA VAL A 109 -0.98 -2.59 1.82
C VAL A 109 -1.57 -1.19 1.95
N MET A 110 -0.80 -0.17 1.61
CA MET A 110 -1.25 1.22 1.59
C MET A 110 -0.73 1.92 0.34
N GLY A 111 -1.51 2.88 -0.15
CA GLY A 111 -1.02 3.81 -1.17
C GLY A 111 -0.11 4.86 -0.54
N ASP A 112 0.87 5.36 -1.29
CA ASP A 112 1.75 6.43 -0.84
C ASP A 112 1.01 7.77 -0.76
N ASN A 113 0.04 7.99 -1.64
CA ASN A 113 -0.88 9.14 -1.53
C ASN A 113 -2.00 8.79 -0.53
N ARG A 114 -1.69 8.87 0.76
CA ARG A 114 -2.50 8.34 1.87
C ARG A 114 -3.93 8.86 1.90
N ASN A 115 -4.16 10.10 1.54
CA ASN A 115 -5.48 10.72 1.56
C ASN A 115 -6.30 10.44 0.30
N ASN A 116 -5.69 9.85 -0.74
CA ASN A 116 -6.31 9.55 -2.03
C ASN A 116 -6.08 8.09 -2.43
N SER A 117 -6.17 7.17 -1.46
CA SER A 117 -5.93 5.75 -1.70
C SER A 117 -7.01 4.91 -1.03
N THR A 118 -7.60 4.00 -1.80
CA THR A 118 -8.42 2.92 -1.26
C THR A 118 -7.52 1.69 -1.14
N ASP A 119 -7.21 1.32 0.08
CA ASP A 119 -6.24 0.27 0.39
C ASP A 119 -6.68 -0.58 1.59
N SER A 120 -5.74 -1.27 2.26
CA SER A 120 -6.04 -2.17 3.37
C SER A 120 -6.72 -1.49 4.56
N ARG A 121 -6.61 -0.17 4.70
CA ARG A 121 -7.37 0.56 5.72
C ARG A 121 -8.89 0.41 5.52
N ARG A 122 -9.32 0.10 4.29
CA ARG A 122 -10.73 -0.09 3.94
C ARG A 122 -11.03 -1.54 3.53
N ILE A 123 -10.20 -2.14 2.68
CA ILE A 123 -10.42 -3.51 2.17
C ILE A 123 -9.77 -4.57 3.02
N VAL A 124 -9.04 -4.18 4.04
CA VAL A 124 -8.39 -4.98 5.08
C VAL A 124 -7.22 -5.81 4.53
N PHE A 125 -7.28 -7.12 4.57
CA PHE A 125 -6.12 -7.93 4.22
C PHE A 125 -6.16 -8.44 2.78
N ILE A 126 -4.99 -8.52 2.16
CA ILE A 126 -4.80 -8.98 0.78
C ILE A 126 -4.26 -10.40 0.80
N ASP A 127 -4.83 -11.26 -0.03
CA ASP A 127 -4.29 -12.59 -0.26
C ASP A 127 -3.09 -12.49 -1.24
N PRO A 128 -1.93 -13.04 -0.90
CA PRO A 128 -0.78 -13.04 -1.82
C PRO A 128 -1.07 -13.66 -3.20
N SER A 129 -2.04 -14.57 -3.31
CA SER A 129 -2.45 -15.13 -4.59
C SER A 129 -3.07 -14.08 -5.52
N ASP A 130 -3.54 -12.94 -4.98
CA ASP A 130 -4.06 -11.83 -5.77
C ASP A 130 -2.97 -10.87 -6.24
N VAL A 131 -1.73 -11.05 -5.79
CA VAL A 131 -0.58 -10.25 -6.22
C VAL A 131 -0.09 -10.73 -7.57
N LEU A 132 -0.18 -9.86 -8.58
CA LEU A 132 0.28 -10.15 -9.94
C LEU A 132 1.80 -10.06 -10.06
N GLY A 133 2.44 -9.21 -9.25
CA GLY A 133 3.88 -9.07 -9.25
C GLY A 133 4.37 -7.83 -8.53
N LYS A 134 5.69 -7.69 -8.44
CA LYS A 134 6.40 -6.54 -7.89
C LYS A 134 6.74 -5.57 -9.01
N ALA A 135 6.47 -4.28 -8.83
CA ALA A 135 6.92 -3.22 -9.73
C ALA A 135 8.43 -3.03 -9.55
N VAL A 136 9.20 -3.18 -10.61
CA VAL A 136 10.66 -3.13 -10.56
C VAL A 136 11.27 -2.03 -11.41
N LEU A 137 10.60 -1.62 -12.51
CA LEU A 137 11.14 -0.68 -13.47
C LEU A 137 10.02 0.18 -14.08
N ARG A 138 10.26 1.49 -14.16
CA ARG A 138 9.40 2.40 -14.92
C ARG A 138 9.94 2.53 -16.33
N LEU A 139 9.13 2.22 -17.34
CA LEU A 139 9.49 2.32 -18.75
C LEU A 139 9.10 3.65 -19.36
N TYR A 140 8.00 4.23 -18.91
CA TYR A 140 7.41 5.42 -19.49
C TYR A 140 6.74 6.24 -18.38
N PRO A 141 6.85 7.56 -18.38
CA PRO A 141 7.55 8.39 -19.38
C PRO A 141 9.07 8.23 -19.34
N PHE A 142 9.73 8.48 -20.47
CA PHE A 142 11.18 8.25 -20.62
C PHE A 142 12.04 9.13 -19.72
N ASP A 143 11.57 10.32 -19.34
CA ASP A 143 12.27 11.22 -18.42
C ASP A 143 12.25 10.71 -16.97
N SER A 144 11.39 9.74 -16.66
CA SER A 144 11.27 9.08 -15.36
C SER A 144 11.69 7.61 -15.40
N PHE A 145 12.36 7.18 -16.48
CA PHE A 145 12.82 5.80 -16.63
C PHE A 145 13.75 5.40 -15.49
N GLY A 146 13.54 4.22 -14.93
CA GLY A 146 14.43 3.67 -13.91
C GLY A 146 13.75 2.77 -12.89
N LYS A 147 14.49 2.42 -11.86
CA LYS A 147 14.02 1.57 -10.78
C LYS A 147 12.88 2.23 -9.99
N VAL A 148 11.97 1.38 -9.50
CA VAL A 148 10.85 1.78 -8.65
C VAL A 148 11.05 1.21 -7.26
N SER A 149 10.92 2.07 -6.24
CA SER A 149 11.06 1.64 -4.85
C SER A 149 10.18 2.45 -3.90
#